data_b14c0e2e3025a991a55080110f8183ce
#
_entry.id   b14c0e2e3025a991a55080110f8183ce
#
_cell.length_a   1.000
_cell.length_b   1.000
_cell.length_c   1.000
_cell.angle_alpha   90.00
_cell.angle_beta   90.00
_cell.angle_gamma   90.00
#
_symmetry.space_group_name_H-M   'P 1'
#
loop_
_entity.id
_entity.type
_entity.pdbx_description
1 polymer ?
#
loop_
_entity_poly.entity_id
_entity_poly.type
_entity_poly.pdbx_seq_one_letter_code
_entity_poly.pdbx_strand_id
1 'polypeptide(L)'
;MIDTFLILVLAWTIGGVGGSLLKTGEYIGNFIARSSLPLYFIPAVVFLVGALLTFSLGTTWAGFSVLIPIVCNICKQTDLKLLTPCISACLCGSVFGDNISPICDNTVLVSSCVRCQYIIHVKTESVYACTVAILSLVGYIIVGITDANPWLSLGIPIVLELILFGTLWIIRKTKCMARRAKSTRKEAVE
;
A
#
# COMPACT_ATOMS: atom_id res chain seq x y z
N MET A 1 -19.93 -17.81 -8.11
CA MET A 1 -20.58 -17.09 -6.97
C MET A 1 -20.36 -17.80 -5.64
N ILE A 2 -20.65 -19.11 -5.53
CA ILE A 2 -20.46 -19.87 -4.27
C ILE A 2 -18.99 -19.90 -3.86
N ASP A 3 -18.07 -20.15 -4.79
CA ASP A 3 -16.63 -20.19 -4.51
C ASP A 3 -16.08 -18.85 -3.98
N THR A 4 -16.56 -17.73 -4.57
CA THR A 4 -16.19 -16.38 -4.12
C THR A 4 -16.64 -16.11 -2.69
N PHE A 5 -17.89 -16.52 -2.36
CA PHE A 5 -18.42 -16.34 -1.01
C PHE A 5 -17.65 -17.17 0.02
N LEU A 6 -17.30 -18.39 -0.33
CA LEU A 6 -16.51 -19.29 0.52
C LEU A 6 -15.11 -18.72 0.79
N ILE A 7 -14.44 -18.18 -0.23
CA ILE A 7 -13.14 -17.51 -0.07
C ILE A 7 -13.25 -16.31 0.87
N LEU A 8 -14.29 -15.48 0.73
CA LEU A 8 -14.51 -14.32 1.60
C LEU A 8 -14.70 -14.72 3.07
N VAL A 9 -15.54 -15.73 3.33
CA VAL A 9 -15.77 -16.22 4.71
C VAL A 9 -14.48 -16.74 5.33
N LEU A 10 -13.69 -17.52 4.58
CA LEU A 10 -12.41 -18.03 5.05
C LEU A 10 -11.39 -16.91 5.28
N ALA A 11 -11.32 -15.92 4.40
CA ALA A 11 -10.43 -14.77 4.55
C ALA A 11 -10.76 -13.97 5.82
N TRP A 12 -12.03 -13.69 6.07
CA TRP A 12 -12.46 -13.00 7.29
C TRP A 12 -12.18 -13.80 8.57
N THR A 13 -12.34 -15.13 8.49
CA THR A 13 -12.01 -16.01 9.62
C THR A 13 -10.51 -15.97 9.93
N ILE A 14 -9.65 -16.04 8.90
CA ILE A 14 -8.18 -15.95 9.06
C ILE A 14 -7.80 -14.58 9.63
N GLY A 15 -8.37 -13.49 9.09
CA GLY A 15 -8.13 -12.14 9.59
C GLY A 15 -8.54 -11.96 11.06
N GLY A 16 -9.69 -12.51 11.45
CA GLY A 16 -10.16 -12.51 12.83
C GLY A 16 -9.24 -13.29 13.78
N VAL A 17 -8.81 -14.48 13.38
CA VAL A 17 -7.87 -15.29 14.17
C VAL A 17 -6.51 -14.61 14.30
N GLY A 18 -5.97 -14.08 13.22
CA GLY A 18 -4.68 -13.38 13.21
C GLY A 18 -4.69 -12.12 14.08
N GLY A 19 -5.74 -11.33 13.99
CA GLY A 19 -5.87 -10.08 14.75
C GLY A 19 -6.15 -10.29 16.24
N SER A 20 -7.13 -11.13 16.59
CA SER A 20 -7.62 -11.27 17.95
C SER A 20 -6.96 -12.39 18.76
N LEU A 21 -6.80 -13.57 18.18
CA LEU A 21 -6.26 -14.75 18.90
C LEU A 21 -4.73 -14.78 18.94
N LEU A 22 -4.07 -14.49 17.82
CA LEU A 22 -2.61 -14.50 17.74
C LEU A 22 -1.98 -13.22 18.27
N LYS A 23 -2.77 -12.15 18.49
CA LYS A 23 -2.28 -10.85 18.97
C LYS A 23 -1.06 -10.34 18.20
N THR A 24 -1.04 -10.61 16.90
CA THR A 24 0.09 -10.25 16.00
C THR A 24 0.43 -8.76 16.08
N GLY A 25 -0.57 -7.91 16.27
CA GLY A 25 -0.36 -6.48 16.40
C GLY A 25 0.34 -6.07 17.68
N GLU A 26 0.02 -6.68 18.83
CA GLU A 26 0.72 -6.42 20.10
C GLU A 26 2.18 -6.85 20.00
N TYR A 27 2.45 -7.99 19.35
CA TYR A 27 3.82 -8.47 19.14
C TYR A 27 4.64 -7.50 18.29
N ILE A 28 4.08 -7.06 17.16
CA ILE A 28 4.73 -6.11 16.25
C ILE A 28 4.91 -4.74 16.91
N GLY A 29 3.90 -4.27 17.66
CA GLY A 29 3.99 -3.01 18.40
C GLY A 29 5.10 -3.02 19.45
N ASN A 30 5.21 -4.11 20.21
CA ASN A 30 6.29 -4.27 21.17
C ASN A 30 7.67 -4.37 20.52
N PHE A 31 7.76 -4.94 19.33
CA PHE A 31 8.99 -5.00 18.55
C PHE A 31 9.44 -3.60 18.11
N ILE A 32 8.52 -2.78 17.60
CA ILE A 32 8.80 -1.39 17.21
C ILE A 32 9.21 -0.55 18.43
N ALA A 33 8.48 -0.68 19.53
CA ALA A 33 8.75 0.10 20.75
C ALA A 33 10.11 -0.23 21.40
N ARG A 34 10.60 -1.45 21.21
CA ARG A 34 11.93 -1.89 21.70
C ARG A 34 13.09 -1.56 20.77
N SER A 35 12.81 -1.26 19.50
CA SER A 35 13.85 -0.88 18.55
C SER A 35 14.29 0.56 18.81
N SER A 36 15.61 0.78 18.97
CA SER A 36 16.23 2.13 19.12
C SER A 36 16.23 2.87 17.78
N LEU A 37 15.07 2.96 17.12
CA LEU A 37 14.94 3.62 15.82
C LEU A 37 14.96 5.14 16.01
N PRO A 38 15.68 5.88 15.18
CA PRO A 38 15.63 7.34 15.22
C PRO A 38 14.22 7.81 14.84
N LEU A 39 13.73 8.85 15.53
CA LEU A 39 12.36 9.34 15.46
C LEU A 39 11.87 9.62 14.04
N TYR A 40 12.76 10.09 13.17
CA TYR A 40 12.40 10.42 11.79
C TYR A 40 12.08 9.20 10.91
N PHE A 41 12.46 7.99 11.31
CA PHE A 41 12.10 6.76 10.57
C PHE A 41 10.78 6.14 11.03
N ILE A 42 10.19 6.58 12.14
CA ILE A 42 8.99 5.97 12.71
C ILE A 42 7.83 5.91 11.68
N PRO A 43 7.47 6.99 10.93
CA PRO A 43 6.38 6.91 9.97
C PRO A 43 6.65 5.89 8.86
N ALA A 44 7.88 5.81 8.35
CA ALA A 44 8.25 4.86 7.30
C ALA A 44 8.16 3.40 7.80
N VAL A 45 8.59 3.14 9.04
CA VAL A 45 8.50 1.81 9.66
C VAL A 45 7.03 1.43 9.90
N VAL A 46 6.20 2.36 10.38
CA VAL A 46 4.76 2.15 10.57
C VAL A 46 4.09 1.81 9.25
N PHE A 47 4.44 2.49 8.16
CA PHE A 47 3.96 2.19 6.81
C PHE A 47 4.28 0.76 6.40
N LEU A 48 5.55 0.33 6.54
CA LEU A 48 5.98 -1.02 6.18
C LEU A 48 5.31 -2.10 7.03
N VAL A 49 5.20 -1.86 8.34
CA VAL A 49 4.53 -2.79 9.26
C VAL A 49 3.05 -2.89 8.95
N GLY A 50 2.40 -1.76 8.65
CA GLY A 50 1.01 -1.73 8.20
C GLY A 50 0.81 -2.55 6.94
N ALA A 51 1.69 -2.38 5.97
CA ALA A 51 1.67 -3.13 4.72
C ALA A 51 1.82 -4.64 4.93
N LEU A 52 2.81 -5.07 5.72
CA LEU A 52 3.05 -6.48 6.00
C LEU A 52 1.91 -7.14 6.79
N LEU A 53 1.38 -6.42 7.78
CA LEU A 53 0.29 -6.92 8.59
C LEU A 53 -0.98 -7.14 7.74
N THR A 54 -1.39 -6.14 6.99
CA THR A 54 -2.61 -6.22 6.17
C THR A 54 -2.44 -7.15 4.97
N PHE A 55 -1.25 -7.24 4.38
CA PHE A 55 -0.93 -8.27 3.41
C PHE A 55 -1.21 -9.68 3.94
N SER A 56 -0.83 -9.94 5.20
CA SER A 56 -1.02 -11.23 5.84
C SER A 56 -2.47 -11.48 6.27
N LEU A 57 -3.20 -10.44 6.69
CA LEU A 57 -4.58 -10.53 7.15
C LEU A 57 -5.60 -10.49 6.01
N GLY A 58 -5.25 -9.88 4.87
CA GLY A 58 -6.13 -9.70 3.71
C GLY A 58 -7.31 -8.76 3.94
N THR A 59 -7.23 -7.90 4.97
CA THR A 59 -8.27 -6.90 5.25
C THR A 59 -7.69 -5.65 5.92
N THR A 60 -7.97 -4.50 5.33
CA THR A 60 -7.53 -3.19 5.81
C THR A 60 -8.07 -2.88 7.21
N TRP A 61 -9.34 -3.22 7.46
CA TRP A 61 -10.01 -2.93 8.73
C TRP A 61 -9.37 -3.61 9.95
N ALA A 62 -8.95 -4.86 9.78
CA ALA A 62 -8.24 -5.58 10.82
C ALA A 62 -6.87 -4.93 11.10
N GLY A 63 -6.16 -4.48 10.07
CA GLY A 63 -4.91 -3.74 10.21
C GLY A 63 -5.10 -2.44 11.00
N PHE A 64 -6.11 -1.65 10.67
CA PHE A 64 -6.41 -0.40 11.38
C PHE A 64 -6.72 -0.61 12.87
N SER A 65 -7.60 -1.55 13.16
CA SER A 65 -8.05 -1.81 14.54
C SER A 65 -6.89 -2.20 15.47
N VAL A 66 -5.88 -2.84 14.91
CA VAL A 66 -4.70 -3.30 15.66
C VAL A 66 -3.61 -2.23 15.73
N LEU A 67 -3.28 -1.59 14.61
CA LEU A 67 -2.12 -0.69 14.52
C LEU A 67 -2.38 0.71 15.08
N ILE A 68 -3.59 1.27 14.92
CA ILE A 68 -3.88 2.63 15.37
C ILE A 68 -3.63 2.81 16.88
N PRO A 69 -4.13 1.94 17.78
CA PRO A 69 -3.85 2.07 19.21
C PRO A 69 -2.36 2.00 19.55
N ILE A 70 -1.62 1.14 18.83
CA ILE A 70 -0.17 0.96 19.03
C ILE A 70 0.58 2.21 18.62
N VAL A 71 0.29 2.74 17.43
CA VAL A 71 0.88 3.97 16.90
C VAL A 71 0.58 5.15 17.82
N CYS A 72 -0.64 5.28 18.31
CA CYS A 72 -1.01 6.32 19.29
C CYS A 72 -0.20 6.21 20.58
N ASN A 73 0.04 5.01 21.09
CA ASN A 73 0.84 4.81 22.29
C ASN A 73 2.32 5.15 22.08
N ILE A 74 2.90 4.76 20.93
CA ILE A 74 4.27 5.09 20.57
C ILE A 74 4.45 6.61 20.46
N CYS A 75 3.56 7.29 19.73
CA CYS A 75 3.65 8.74 19.54
C CYS A 75 3.44 9.53 20.84
N LYS A 76 2.61 9.05 21.76
CA LYS A 76 2.45 9.68 23.10
C LYS A 76 3.72 9.61 23.94
N GLN A 77 4.51 8.57 23.78
CA GLN A 77 5.77 8.39 24.53
C GLN A 77 6.96 9.09 23.86
N THR A 78 6.86 9.41 22.57
CA THR A 78 7.97 9.96 21.79
C THR A 78 7.75 11.43 21.46
N ASP A 79 6.91 11.76 20.50
CA ASP A 79 6.56 13.13 20.10
C ASP A 79 5.14 13.15 19.50
N LEU A 80 4.29 14.00 20.05
CA LEU A 80 2.91 14.18 19.56
C LEU A 80 2.84 14.79 18.16
N LYS A 81 3.86 15.50 17.70
CA LYS A 81 3.90 16.05 16.33
C LYS A 81 3.91 14.95 15.26
N LEU A 82 4.51 13.80 15.58
CA LEU A 82 4.57 12.65 14.67
C LEU A 82 3.28 11.84 14.62
N LEU A 83 2.29 12.14 15.48
CA LEU A 83 1.04 11.38 15.54
C LEU A 83 0.30 11.38 14.20
N THR A 84 0.12 12.55 13.59
CA THR A 84 -0.58 12.68 12.31
C THR A 84 0.13 11.96 11.16
N PRO A 85 1.45 12.14 10.93
CA PRO A 85 2.18 11.37 9.94
C PRO A 85 2.15 9.87 10.19
N CYS A 86 2.27 9.42 11.44
CA CYS A 86 2.26 7.99 11.76
C CYS A 86 0.89 7.35 11.54
N ILE A 87 -0.21 8.03 11.88
CA ILE A 87 -1.56 7.55 11.56
C ILE A 87 -1.75 7.50 10.05
N SER A 88 -1.35 8.54 9.32
CA SER A 88 -1.39 8.54 7.85
C SER A 88 -0.58 7.39 7.25
N ALA A 89 0.62 7.15 7.74
CA ALA A 89 1.47 6.05 7.31
C ALA A 89 0.84 4.68 7.59
N CYS A 90 0.21 4.52 8.75
CA CYS A 90 -0.53 3.32 9.13
C CYS A 90 -1.69 3.05 8.14
N LEU A 91 -2.49 4.07 7.85
CA LEU A 91 -3.62 3.96 6.91
C LEU A 91 -3.14 3.62 5.50
N CYS A 92 -2.19 4.37 4.96
CA CYS A 92 -1.66 4.15 3.61
C CYS A 92 -0.96 2.80 3.48
N GLY A 93 -0.14 2.41 4.46
CA GLY A 93 0.53 1.11 4.48
C GLY A 93 -0.47 -0.04 4.51
N SER A 94 -1.50 0.07 5.32
CA SER A 94 -2.54 -0.95 5.41
C SER A 94 -3.34 -1.09 4.12
N VAL A 95 -3.71 0.01 3.46
CA VAL A 95 -4.38 -0.02 2.16
C VAL A 95 -3.48 -0.64 1.09
N PHE A 96 -2.19 -0.29 1.08
CA PHE A 96 -1.23 -0.88 0.15
C PHE A 96 -1.10 -2.40 0.36
N GLY A 97 -0.94 -2.85 1.61
CA GLY A 97 -0.82 -4.27 1.92
C GLY A 97 -2.04 -5.08 1.51
N ASP A 98 -3.23 -4.52 1.72
CA ASP A 98 -4.50 -5.11 1.29
C ASP A 98 -4.55 -5.28 -0.24
N ASN A 99 -4.25 -4.23 -1.00
CA ASN A 99 -4.31 -4.26 -2.47
C ASN A 99 -3.35 -5.26 -3.12
N ILE A 100 -2.23 -5.58 -2.50
CA ILE A 100 -1.31 -6.60 -3.03
C ILE A 100 -1.56 -7.99 -2.45
N SER A 101 -2.43 -8.11 -1.46
CA SER A 101 -2.72 -9.39 -0.79
C SER A 101 -3.52 -10.31 -1.71
N PRO A 102 -3.08 -11.57 -1.86
CA PRO A 102 -3.86 -12.57 -2.61
C PRO A 102 -5.08 -13.08 -1.84
N ILE A 103 -5.33 -12.62 -0.62
CA ILE A 103 -6.45 -13.03 0.23
C ILE A 103 -7.47 -11.89 0.38
N CYS A 104 -7.19 -10.73 -0.23
CA CYS A 104 -8.01 -9.53 -0.11
C CYS A 104 -9.43 -9.75 -0.68
N ASP A 105 -10.43 -9.38 0.13
CA ASP A 105 -11.84 -9.47 -0.22
C ASP A 105 -12.20 -8.54 -1.40
N ASN A 106 -11.65 -7.33 -1.44
CA ASN A 106 -11.87 -6.37 -2.52
C ASN A 106 -11.38 -6.92 -3.87
N THR A 107 -10.17 -7.48 -3.91
CA THR A 107 -9.56 -8.02 -5.12
C THR A 107 -10.32 -9.25 -5.64
N VAL A 108 -10.81 -10.10 -4.71
CA VAL A 108 -11.68 -11.25 -5.04
C VAL A 108 -12.98 -10.79 -5.65
N LEU A 109 -13.65 -9.79 -5.07
CA LEU A 109 -14.91 -9.24 -5.58
C LEU A 109 -14.75 -8.61 -6.95
N VAL A 110 -13.75 -7.74 -7.13
CA VAL A 110 -13.49 -7.06 -8.41
C VAL A 110 -13.19 -8.06 -9.52
N SER A 111 -12.30 -9.02 -9.29
CA SER A 111 -11.95 -10.04 -10.29
C SER A 111 -13.15 -10.89 -10.70
N SER A 112 -14.03 -11.21 -9.75
CA SER A 112 -15.28 -11.97 -9.99
C SER A 112 -16.28 -11.16 -10.81
N CYS A 113 -16.44 -9.86 -10.54
CA CYS A 113 -17.34 -8.97 -11.28
C CYS A 113 -16.88 -8.78 -12.74
N VAL A 114 -15.58 -8.61 -12.96
CA VAL A 114 -14.99 -8.40 -14.31
C VAL A 114 -14.80 -9.73 -15.06
N ARG A 115 -15.03 -10.87 -14.42
CA ARG A 115 -14.78 -12.22 -14.95
C ARG A 115 -13.32 -12.42 -15.42
N CYS A 116 -12.39 -11.82 -14.70
CA CYS A 116 -10.94 -11.95 -14.92
C CYS A 116 -10.38 -13.07 -14.04
N GLN A 117 -9.31 -13.72 -14.51
CA GLN A 117 -8.59 -14.65 -13.63
C GLN A 117 -7.96 -13.88 -12.46
N TYR A 118 -8.29 -14.28 -11.25
CA TYR A 118 -7.88 -13.64 -10.00
C TYR A 118 -6.38 -13.39 -9.90
N ILE A 119 -5.55 -14.41 -10.16
CA ILE A 119 -4.08 -14.31 -10.06
C ILE A 119 -3.51 -13.31 -11.08
N ILE A 120 -4.12 -13.18 -12.26
CA ILE A 120 -3.69 -12.23 -13.28
C ILE A 120 -4.00 -10.80 -12.80
N HIS A 121 -5.17 -10.60 -12.19
CA HIS A 121 -5.56 -9.32 -11.62
C HIS A 121 -4.58 -8.88 -10.52
N VAL A 122 -4.34 -9.73 -9.52
CA VAL A 122 -3.37 -9.47 -8.44
C VAL A 122 -1.98 -9.12 -8.99
N LYS A 123 -1.45 -9.87 -9.95
CA LYS A 123 -0.13 -9.61 -10.53
C LYS A 123 -0.05 -8.26 -11.25
N THR A 124 -1.10 -7.86 -11.96
CA THR A 124 -1.11 -6.57 -12.67
C THR A 124 -1.26 -5.41 -11.71
N GLU A 125 -2.12 -5.53 -10.71
CA GLU A 125 -2.36 -4.52 -9.69
C GLU A 125 -1.12 -4.30 -8.81
N SER A 126 -0.46 -5.38 -8.38
CA SER A 126 0.75 -5.31 -7.54
C SER A 126 1.87 -4.46 -8.16
N VAL A 127 2.04 -4.47 -9.48
CA VAL A 127 3.07 -3.66 -10.14
C VAL A 127 2.80 -2.16 -9.95
N TYR A 128 1.55 -1.74 -10.11
CA TYR A 128 1.17 -0.33 -9.93
C TYR A 128 1.20 0.05 -8.44
N ALA A 129 0.66 -0.79 -7.58
CA ALA A 129 0.65 -0.57 -6.15
C ALA A 129 2.08 -0.45 -5.58
N CYS A 130 3.02 -1.31 -5.99
CA CYS A 130 4.42 -1.22 -5.56
C CYS A 130 5.10 0.07 -6.01
N THR A 131 4.81 0.58 -7.21
CA THR A 131 5.39 1.86 -7.66
C THR A 131 4.93 3.02 -6.79
N VAL A 132 3.64 3.08 -6.46
CA VAL A 132 3.06 4.10 -5.58
C VAL A 132 3.60 3.94 -4.14
N ALA A 133 3.71 2.69 -3.65
CA ALA A 133 4.22 2.41 -2.31
C ALA A 133 5.67 2.87 -2.10
N ILE A 134 6.54 2.68 -3.10
CA ILE A 134 7.93 3.17 -3.04
C ILE A 134 7.96 4.69 -2.95
N LEU A 135 7.15 5.40 -3.74
CA LEU A 135 7.06 6.85 -3.70
C LEU A 135 6.50 7.34 -2.35
N SER A 136 5.48 6.66 -1.83
CA SER A 136 4.91 6.96 -0.52
C SER A 136 5.92 6.75 0.61
N LEU A 137 6.70 5.68 0.56
CA LEU A 137 7.74 5.39 1.53
C LEU A 137 8.82 6.50 1.56
N VAL A 138 9.27 6.95 0.39
CA VAL A 138 10.17 8.11 0.28
C VAL A 138 9.52 9.36 0.88
N GLY A 139 8.24 9.60 0.61
CA GLY A 139 7.47 10.68 1.21
C GLY A 139 7.47 10.63 2.74
N TYR A 140 7.23 9.46 3.34
CA TYR A 140 7.23 9.30 4.81
C TYR A 140 8.61 9.47 5.44
N ILE A 141 9.69 9.12 4.75
CA ILE A 141 11.06 9.42 5.21
C ILE A 141 11.29 10.93 5.21
N ILE A 142 10.87 11.63 4.16
CA ILE A 142 11.00 13.09 4.07
C ILE A 142 10.19 13.80 5.16
N VAL A 143 8.97 13.33 5.43
CA VAL A 143 8.13 13.85 6.53
C VAL A 143 8.84 13.74 7.86
N GLY A 144 9.46 12.60 8.13
CA GLY A 144 10.19 12.39 9.37
C GLY A 144 11.38 13.34 9.54
N ILE A 145 12.08 13.67 8.45
CA ILE A 145 13.24 14.59 8.46
C ILE A 145 12.80 16.06 8.56
N THR A 146 11.63 16.41 8.03
CA THR A 146 11.15 17.81 7.88
C THR A 146 10.26 18.26 9.05
N ASP A 147 10.43 17.70 10.25
CA ASP A 147 9.66 18.04 11.45
C ASP A 147 8.11 18.02 11.25
N ALA A 148 7.62 17.05 10.50
CA ALA A 148 6.19 16.83 10.23
C ALA A 148 5.47 18.01 9.56
N ASN A 149 6.14 18.79 8.71
CA ASN A 149 5.51 19.88 7.98
C ASN A 149 4.53 19.30 6.94
N PRO A 150 3.19 19.44 7.13
CA PRO A 150 2.19 18.72 6.33
C PRO A 150 2.20 19.11 4.85
N TRP A 151 2.54 20.34 4.52
CA TRP A 151 2.55 20.82 3.14
C TRP A 151 3.69 20.26 2.30
N LEU A 152 4.89 20.17 2.88
CA LEU A 152 6.05 19.56 2.22
C LEU A 152 5.88 18.05 2.11
N SER A 153 5.35 17.43 3.14
CA SER A 153 5.14 16.00 3.22
C SER A 153 4.12 15.49 2.19
N LEU A 154 3.09 16.26 1.91
CA LEU A 154 2.06 15.93 0.92
C LEU A 154 2.47 16.37 -0.50
N GLY A 155 3.09 17.54 -0.62
CA GLY A 155 3.44 18.13 -1.91
C GLY A 155 4.50 17.33 -2.68
N ILE A 156 5.55 16.89 -2.01
CA ILE A 156 6.67 16.18 -2.65
C ILE A 156 6.24 14.84 -3.26
N PRO A 157 5.53 13.93 -2.55
CA PRO A 157 5.05 12.68 -3.14
C PRO A 157 4.07 12.91 -4.30
N ILE A 158 3.15 13.86 -4.19
CA ILE A 158 2.19 14.17 -5.27
C ILE A 158 2.93 14.64 -6.53
N VAL A 159 3.89 15.53 -6.39
CA VAL A 159 4.68 16.03 -7.54
C VAL A 159 5.48 14.89 -8.17
N LEU A 160 6.13 14.05 -7.36
CA LEU A 160 6.86 12.88 -7.84
C LEU A 160 5.94 11.89 -8.58
N GLU A 161 4.75 11.65 -8.06
CA GLU A 161 3.76 10.77 -8.67
C GLU A 161 3.25 11.33 -10.00
N LEU A 162 2.95 12.62 -10.08
CA LEU A 162 2.55 13.28 -11.32
C LEU A 162 3.66 13.24 -12.37
N ILE A 163 4.92 13.43 -11.98
CA ILE A 163 6.07 13.31 -12.87
C ILE A 163 6.19 11.87 -13.38
N LEU A 164 6.06 10.88 -12.51
CA LEU A 164 6.15 9.47 -12.88
C LEU A 164 5.04 9.08 -13.84
N PHE A 165 3.80 9.40 -13.55
CA PHE A 165 2.67 9.12 -14.46
C PHE A 165 2.78 9.89 -15.76
N GLY A 166 3.21 11.14 -15.73
CA GLY A 166 3.45 11.96 -16.93
C GLY A 166 4.52 11.35 -17.82
N THR A 167 5.64 10.91 -17.28
CA THR A 167 6.71 10.25 -18.02
C THR A 167 6.27 8.90 -18.61
N LEU A 168 5.57 8.09 -17.83
CA LEU A 168 5.01 6.82 -18.31
C LEU A 168 4.00 7.03 -19.45
N TRP A 169 3.14 8.04 -19.34
CA TRP A 169 2.16 8.39 -20.38
C TRP A 169 2.86 8.84 -21.68
N ILE A 170 3.88 9.69 -21.58
CA ILE A 170 4.67 10.14 -22.73
C ILE A 170 5.37 8.96 -23.41
N ILE A 171 6.03 8.10 -22.63
CA ILE A 171 6.71 6.90 -23.15
C ILE A 171 5.72 5.95 -23.85
N ARG A 172 4.54 5.76 -23.28
CA ARG A 172 3.48 4.94 -23.87
C ARG A 172 2.96 5.54 -25.17
N LYS A 173 2.75 6.85 -25.22
CA LYS A 173 2.29 7.57 -26.41
C LYS A 173 3.32 7.51 -27.54
N THR A 174 4.60 7.70 -27.25
CA THR A 174 5.69 7.59 -28.24
C THR A 174 5.83 6.18 -28.79
N LYS A 175 5.76 5.14 -27.92
CA LYS A 175 5.78 3.74 -28.37
C LYS A 175 4.57 3.38 -29.24
N CYS A 176 3.38 3.90 -28.92
CA CYS A 176 2.18 3.68 -29.71
C CYS A 176 2.28 4.33 -31.09
N MET A 177 2.77 5.58 -31.16
CA MET A 177 2.99 6.26 -32.45
C MET A 177 4.06 5.57 -33.30
N ALA A 178 5.15 5.11 -32.71
CA ALA A 178 6.18 4.37 -33.39
C ALA A 178 5.67 3.02 -33.95
N ARG A 179 4.79 2.33 -33.23
CA ARG A 179 4.16 1.10 -33.74
C ARG A 179 3.21 1.38 -34.91
N ARG A 180 2.39 2.44 -34.83
CA ARG A 180 1.50 2.85 -35.92
C ARG A 180 2.30 3.21 -37.17
N ALA A 181 3.36 4.02 -37.06
CA ALA A 181 4.23 4.39 -38.19
C ALA A 181 4.88 3.16 -38.87
N LYS A 182 5.24 2.14 -38.05
CA LYS A 182 5.82 0.89 -38.58
C LYS A 182 4.78 0.02 -39.29
N SER A 183 3.50 0.03 -38.86
CA SER A 183 2.40 -0.68 -39.56
C SER A 183 2.08 -0.04 -40.88
N THR A 184 1.90 1.29 -40.92
CA THR A 184 1.62 2.03 -42.16
C THR A 184 2.74 1.89 -43.19
N ARG A 185 4.00 1.79 -42.75
CA ARG A 185 5.14 1.57 -43.66
C ARG A 185 5.18 0.15 -44.22
N LYS A 186 4.67 -0.84 -43.52
CA LYS A 186 4.54 -2.22 -44.07
C LYS A 186 3.45 -2.31 -45.11
N GLU A 187 2.29 -1.69 -44.84
CA GLU A 187 1.16 -1.67 -45.80
C GLU A 187 1.45 -0.87 -47.08
N ALA A 188 2.43 0.05 -47.05
CA ALA A 188 2.86 0.82 -48.24
C ALA A 188 3.93 0.12 -49.11
N VAL A 189 4.44 -1.03 -48.67
CA VAL A 189 5.49 -1.81 -49.34
C VAL A 189 4.93 -3.12 -49.93
N GLU A 190 3.73 -3.53 -49.55
CA GLU A 190 2.92 -4.59 -50.14
C GLU A 190 1.99 -4.01 -51.23
#